data_722aca46a51af397d6c3c137b6480436
#
_entry.id   722aca46a51af397d6c3c137b6480436
#
_cell.length_a   1.000
_cell.length_b   1.000
_cell.length_c   1.000
_cell.angle_alpha   90.00
_cell.angle_beta   90.00
_cell.angle_gamma   90.00
#
_symmetry.space_group_name_H-M   'P 1'
#
loop_
_entity.id
_entity.type
_entity.pdbx_description
1 polymer ?
#
loop_
_entity_poly.entity_id
_entity_poly.type
_entity_poly.pdbx_seq_one_letter_code
_entity_poly.pdbx_strand_id
1 'polypeptide(L)'
;MGVSVLILGHSGAGKSTSLRNFEDGEVGIFNVSGKPLPFRKKLPTVGKLQSTYGTIMATMRKNNLRAYVVDDANYLMAFQNFAHAKESGYSKFTDMAYNFEQLLEAANATDDDTVVYFFMHPDYDDLGRMKAKTIGKMLDNQLTIEGMFPIVLLAERTDGGYVFRVSGDSSTPVKAPMGMFDDGVTEIPNDLRALDATIREYWGMAPLVGD
;
A
#
# COMPACT_ATOMS: atom_id res chain seq x y z
N MET A 1 12.94 -12.57 0.39
CA MET A 1 12.50 -11.32 -0.24
C MET A 1 11.04 -11.10 0.16
N GLY A 2 10.77 -9.97 0.83
CA GLY A 2 9.42 -9.66 1.30
C GLY A 2 8.41 -9.49 0.17
N VAL A 3 7.15 -9.50 0.52
CA VAL A 3 6.03 -9.33 -0.43
C VAL A 3 5.46 -7.93 -0.28
N SER A 4 5.43 -7.16 -1.36
CA SER A 4 4.75 -5.86 -1.41
C SER A 4 3.35 -5.99 -2.02
N VAL A 5 2.38 -5.32 -1.42
CA VAL A 5 0.97 -5.33 -1.85
C VAL A 5 0.48 -3.91 -2.03
N LEU A 6 -0.11 -3.61 -3.18
CA LEU A 6 -0.76 -2.33 -3.44
C LEU A 6 -2.27 -2.46 -3.23
N ILE A 7 -2.84 -1.57 -2.42
CA ILE A 7 -4.28 -1.44 -2.26
C ILE A 7 -4.71 -0.05 -2.71
N LEU A 8 -5.34 0.00 -3.87
CA LEU A 8 -5.96 1.21 -4.42
C LEU A 8 -7.35 1.42 -3.82
N GLY A 9 -7.82 2.64 -3.81
CA GLY A 9 -9.18 2.97 -3.43
C GLY A 9 -9.40 4.46 -3.21
N HIS A 10 -10.57 4.94 -3.55
CA HIS A 10 -10.97 6.32 -3.31
C HIS A 10 -11.03 6.65 -1.81
N SER A 11 -11.14 7.92 -1.46
CA SER A 11 -11.41 8.33 -0.08
C SER A 11 -12.73 7.72 0.39
N GLY A 12 -12.72 7.10 1.58
CA GLY A 12 -13.89 6.42 2.12
C GLY A 12 -14.15 5.00 1.57
N ALA A 13 -13.31 4.48 0.69
CA ALA A 13 -13.45 3.12 0.12
C ALA A 13 -13.06 1.98 1.08
N GLY A 14 -12.59 2.29 2.30
CA GLY A 14 -12.30 1.27 3.31
C GLY A 14 -10.83 0.87 3.45
N LYS A 15 -9.87 1.51 2.75
CA LYS A 15 -8.44 1.19 2.89
C LYS A 15 -8.02 1.12 4.36
N SER A 16 -8.02 2.25 5.06
CA SER A 16 -7.62 2.28 6.48
C SER A 16 -8.61 1.55 7.40
N THR A 17 -9.90 1.38 7.00
CA THR A 17 -10.89 0.59 7.76
C THR A 17 -10.50 -0.88 7.84
N SER A 18 -9.82 -1.41 6.83
CA SER A 18 -9.41 -2.81 6.77
C SER A 18 -8.40 -3.21 7.87
N LEU A 19 -7.76 -2.23 8.50
CA LEU A 19 -6.81 -2.43 9.60
C LEU A 19 -7.48 -2.81 10.94
N ARG A 20 -8.80 -2.69 11.07
CA ARG A 20 -9.54 -2.78 12.35
C ARG A 20 -9.36 -4.08 13.11
N ASN A 21 -9.03 -5.17 12.43
CA ASN A 21 -8.91 -6.50 13.00
C ASN A 21 -7.49 -6.90 13.40
N PHE A 22 -6.47 -6.07 13.12
CA PHE A 22 -5.14 -6.29 13.66
C PHE A 22 -5.12 -6.06 15.18
N GLU A 23 -4.29 -6.82 15.89
CA GLU A 23 -4.00 -6.60 17.30
C GLU A 23 -2.76 -5.71 17.47
N ASP A 24 -2.56 -5.22 18.70
CA ASP A 24 -1.38 -4.42 19.03
C ASP A 24 -0.11 -5.26 18.83
N GLY A 25 0.87 -4.67 18.15
CA GLY A 25 2.14 -5.34 17.86
C GLY A 25 2.15 -6.28 16.65
N GLU A 26 1.00 -6.52 15.98
CA GLU A 26 0.96 -7.34 14.77
C GLU A 26 1.40 -6.58 13.51
N VAL A 27 1.18 -5.26 13.47
CA VAL A 27 1.42 -4.45 12.27
C VAL A 27 2.04 -3.09 12.61
N GLY A 28 3.02 -2.68 11.83
CA GLY A 28 3.61 -1.34 11.87
C GLY A 28 2.89 -0.39 10.90
N ILE A 29 2.19 0.63 11.42
CA ILE A 29 1.39 1.53 10.60
C ILE A 29 2.08 2.90 10.49
N PHE A 30 2.46 3.27 9.27
CA PHE A 30 2.95 4.62 8.93
C PHE A 30 1.77 5.44 8.42
N ASN A 31 1.24 6.30 9.29
CA ASN A 31 0.10 7.17 8.97
C ASN A 31 0.59 8.46 8.32
N VAL A 32 0.82 8.41 7.01
CA VAL A 32 1.42 9.53 6.24
C VAL A 32 0.53 10.77 6.28
N SER A 33 -0.78 10.61 6.18
CA SER A 33 -1.72 11.74 6.19
C SER A 33 -1.94 12.33 7.59
N GLY A 34 -1.65 11.57 8.66
CA GLY A 34 -1.84 11.97 10.05
C GLY A 34 -3.29 12.03 10.51
N LYS A 35 -4.21 11.41 9.78
CA LYS A 35 -5.64 11.33 10.16
C LYS A 35 -5.85 10.22 11.19
N PRO A 36 -6.79 10.38 12.14
CA PRO A 36 -7.21 9.28 12.99
C PRO A 36 -7.68 8.07 12.17
N LEU A 37 -7.39 6.87 12.64
CA LEU A 37 -7.92 5.65 12.03
C LEU A 37 -9.46 5.62 12.15
N PRO A 38 -10.20 5.14 11.12
CA PRO A 38 -11.65 5.27 11.02
C PRO A 38 -12.43 4.23 11.85
N PHE A 39 -11.90 3.80 13.00
CA PHE A 39 -12.53 2.85 13.91
C PHE A 39 -12.15 3.14 15.37
N ARG A 40 -12.90 2.55 16.32
CA ARG A 40 -12.74 2.84 17.77
C ARG A 40 -11.48 2.24 18.39
N LYS A 41 -11.02 1.09 17.88
CA LYS A 41 -9.80 0.43 18.37
C LYS A 41 -8.60 1.34 18.12
N LYS A 42 -7.73 1.48 19.10
CA LYS A 42 -6.48 2.21 18.95
C LYS A 42 -5.38 1.25 18.54
N LEU A 43 -4.79 1.47 17.40
CA LEU A 43 -3.55 0.82 16.97
C LEU A 43 -2.42 1.85 17.00
N PRO A 44 -1.21 1.47 17.45
CA PRO A 44 -0.05 2.33 17.40
C PRO A 44 0.27 2.72 15.95
N THR A 45 0.49 4.01 15.72
CA THR A 45 0.86 4.52 14.39
C THR A 45 2.05 5.44 14.49
N VAL A 46 2.95 5.37 13.51
CA VAL A 46 3.94 6.41 13.27
C VAL A 46 3.22 7.61 12.65
N GLY A 47 3.22 8.73 13.35
CA GLY A 47 2.47 9.91 12.91
C GLY A 47 3.07 10.61 11.70
N LYS A 48 2.32 11.54 11.10
CA LYS A 48 2.65 12.26 9.86
C LYS A 48 4.08 12.83 9.82
N LEU A 49 4.51 13.52 10.89
CA LEU A 49 5.82 14.17 10.92
C LEU A 49 7.00 13.18 10.93
N GLN A 50 6.74 11.95 11.33
CA GLN A 50 7.74 10.86 11.42
C GLN A 50 7.58 9.85 10.28
N SER A 51 6.47 9.86 9.54
CA SER A 51 6.25 9.00 8.38
C SER A 51 6.91 9.60 7.13
N THR A 52 8.23 9.64 7.14
CA THR A 52 9.06 10.07 5.99
C THR A 52 9.67 8.86 5.30
N TYR A 53 10.10 9.00 4.05
CA TYR A 53 10.82 7.93 3.33
C TYR A 53 11.93 7.29 4.17
N GLY A 54 12.81 8.13 4.76
CA GLY A 54 13.91 7.65 5.57
C GLY A 54 13.47 6.88 6.81
N THR A 55 12.46 7.36 7.53
CA THR A 55 11.94 6.70 8.74
C THR A 55 11.27 5.37 8.39
N ILE A 56 10.45 5.34 7.34
CA ILE A 56 9.75 4.14 6.89
C ILE A 56 10.76 3.06 6.51
N MET A 57 11.70 3.40 5.62
CA MET A 57 12.76 2.47 5.20
C MET A 57 13.63 1.98 6.36
N ALA A 58 14.03 2.90 7.27
CA ALA A 58 14.85 2.53 8.43
C ALA A 58 14.10 1.60 9.40
N THR A 59 12.78 1.76 9.53
CA THR A 59 11.95 0.91 10.39
C THR A 59 11.77 -0.48 9.76
N MET A 60 11.46 -0.56 8.48
CA MET A 60 11.33 -1.83 7.76
C MET A 60 12.63 -2.64 7.80
N ARG A 61 13.79 -1.98 7.64
CA ARG A 61 15.09 -2.65 7.71
C ARG A 61 15.42 -3.29 9.07
N LYS A 62 14.75 -2.87 10.16
CA LYS A 62 14.91 -3.50 11.48
C LYS A 62 14.20 -4.85 11.56
N ASN A 63 13.25 -5.12 10.69
CA ASN A 63 12.47 -6.36 10.61
C ASN A 63 11.87 -6.82 11.94
N ASN A 64 11.42 -5.88 12.76
CA ASN A 64 10.84 -6.18 14.08
C ASN A 64 9.41 -6.71 13.99
N LEU A 65 8.75 -6.51 12.84
CA LEU A 65 7.38 -6.94 12.56
C LEU A 65 7.32 -7.63 11.20
N ARG A 66 6.36 -8.53 11.06
CA ARG A 66 6.11 -9.28 9.82
C ARG A 66 5.11 -8.60 8.88
N ALA A 67 4.47 -7.52 9.33
CA ALA A 67 3.57 -6.72 8.50
C ALA A 67 3.80 -5.22 8.71
N TYR A 68 3.82 -4.47 7.61
CA TYR A 68 3.89 -3.01 7.63
C TYR A 68 2.85 -2.44 6.69
N VAL A 69 2.31 -1.28 7.03
CA VAL A 69 1.35 -0.52 6.20
C VAL A 69 1.82 0.92 6.04
N VAL A 70 1.97 1.35 4.81
CA VAL A 70 2.17 2.76 4.46
C VAL A 70 0.81 3.32 4.05
N ASP A 71 0.08 3.90 5.01
CA ASP A 71 -1.27 4.41 4.81
C ASP A 71 -1.22 5.80 4.13
N ASP A 72 -1.92 5.93 3.01
CA ASP A 72 -1.91 7.10 2.14
C ASP A 72 -0.51 7.39 1.51
N ALA A 73 0.19 6.37 1.02
CA ALA A 73 1.58 6.44 0.52
C ALA A 73 1.81 7.50 -0.56
N ASN A 74 0.81 7.80 -1.40
CA ASN A 74 0.91 8.86 -2.41
C ASN A 74 1.11 10.26 -1.81
N TYR A 75 0.73 10.49 -0.53
CA TYR A 75 1.00 11.77 0.13
C TYR A 75 2.47 11.99 0.47
N LEU A 76 3.32 10.96 0.49
CA LEU A 76 4.77 11.15 0.62
C LEU A 76 5.29 12.03 -0.51
N MET A 77 4.91 11.73 -1.77
CA MET A 77 5.25 12.56 -2.92
C MET A 77 4.63 13.96 -2.82
N ALA A 78 3.36 14.05 -2.40
CA ALA A 78 2.67 15.33 -2.30
C ALA A 78 3.35 16.25 -1.27
N PHE A 79 3.68 15.74 -0.10
CA PHE A 79 4.35 16.53 0.94
C PHE A 79 5.78 16.90 0.55
N GLN A 80 6.50 16.03 -0.11
CA GLN A 80 7.81 16.36 -0.69
C GLN A 80 7.68 17.48 -1.72
N ASN A 81 6.71 17.39 -2.65
CA ASN A 81 6.47 18.45 -3.64
C ASN A 81 6.14 19.81 -2.98
N PHE A 82 5.32 19.82 -1.92
CA PHE A 82 5.02 21.05 -1.17
C PHE A 82 6.25 21.60 -0.44
N ALA A 83 7.09 20.74 0.14
CA ALA A 83 8.32 21.16 0.80
C ALA A 83 9.29 21.87 -0.18
N HIS A 84 9.31 21.42 -1.44
CA HIS A 84 10.13 21.97 -2.51
C HIS A 84 9.38 22.93 -3.47
N ALA A 85 8.24 23.50 -3.02
CA ALA A 85 7.37 24.34 -3.88
C ALA A 85 8.04 25.59 -4.42
N LYS A 86 9.06 26.12 -3.71
CA LYS A 86 9.81 27.32 -4.11
C LYS A 86 10.99 27.01 -5.03
N GLU A 87 11.34 25.74 -5.22
CA GLU A 87 12.42 25.34 -6.10
C GLU A 87 11.95 25.35 -7.56
N SER A 88 12.73 25.97 -8.42
CA SER A 88 12.52 25.97 -9.87
C SER A 88 13.21 24.75 -10.51
N GLY A 89 12.68 24.28 -11.65
CA GLY A 89 13.28 23.19 -12.43
C GLY A 89 12.65 21.82 -12.18
N TYR A 90 13.18 20.83 -12.90
CA TYR A 90 12.62 19.47 -12.93
C TYR A 90 13.26 18.51 -11.92
N SER A 91 14.39 18.86 -11.31
CA SER A 91 15.14 18.00 -10.38
C SER A 91 14.28 17.47 -9.24
N LYS A 92 13.44 18.31 -8.65
CA LYS A 92 12.53 17.92 -7.57
C LYS A 92 11.57 16.78 -7.94
N PHE A 93 11.12 16.70 -9.19
CA PHE A 93 10.27 15.61 -9.66
C PHE A 93 11.05 14.31 -9.86
N THR A 94 12.31 14.42 -10.28
CA THR A 94 13.23 13.28 -10.35
C THR A 94 13.52 12.73 -8.96
N ASP A 95 13.80 13.62 -8.00
CA ASP A 95 14.08 13.23 -6.62
C ASP A 95 12.85 12.59 -5.96
N MET A 96 11.64 13.08 -6.22
CA MET A 96 10.41 12.45 -5.74
C MET A 96 10.21 11.05 -6.32
N ALA A 97 10.43 10.89 -7.63
CA ALA A 97 10.32 9.61 -8.30
C ALA A 97 11.34 8.61 -7.74
N TYR A 98 12.58 9.03 -7.58
CA TYR A 98 13.66 8.24 -7.01
C TYR A 98 13.35 7.81 -5.56
N ASN A 99 12.93 8.74 -4.71
CA ASN A 99 12.61 8.43 -3.31
C ASN A 99 11.45 7.44 -3.18
N PHE A 100 10.45 7.53 -4.04
CA PHE A 100 9.32 6.60 -4.03
C PHE A 100 9.74 5.22 -4.53
N GLU A 101 10.54 5.16 -5.58
CA GLU A 101 11.11 3.91 -6.10
C GLU A 101 11.99 3.24 -5.05
N GLN A 102 12.89 3.99 -4.37
CA GLN A 102 13.72 3.46 -3.28
C GLN A 102 12.89 2.93 -2.10
N LEU A 103 11.71 3.50 -1.83
CA LEU A 103 10.79 2.96 -0.83
C LEU A 103 10.22 1.60 -1.25
N LEU A 104 9.86 1.44 -2.53
CA LEU A 104 9.38 0.15 -3.07
C LEU A 104 10.49 -0.91 -3.04
N GLU A 105 11.70 -0.54 -3.43
CA GLU A 105 12.88 -1.41 -3.35
C GLU A 105 13.15 -1.86 -1.91
N ALA A 106 13.07 -0.94 -0.95
CA ALA A 106 13.27 -1.24 0.47
C ALA A 106 12.17 -2.18 1.01
N ALA A 107 10.94 -2.06 0.54
CA ALA A 107 9.85 -2.96 0.92
C ALA A 107 10.10 -4.39 0.39
N ASN A 108 10.55 -4.51 -0.87
CA ASN A 108 10.89 -5.80 -1.48
C ASN A 108 12.16 -6.44 -0.87
N ALA A 109 13.04 -5.63 -0.30
CA ALA A 109 14.27 -6.08 0.36
C ALA A 109 14.09 -6.49 1.83
N THR A 110 12.85 -6.51 2.35
CA THR A 110 12.56 -7.04 3.70
C THR A 110 12.70 -8.58 3.74
N ASP A 111 12.65 -9.15 4.93
CA ASP A 111 12.74 -10.60 5.12
C ASP A 111 11.62 -11.36 4.43
N ASP A 112 11.85 -12.65 4.15
CA ASP A 112 10.93 -13.52 3.41
C ASP A 112 9.55 -13.67 4.08
N ASP A 113 9.47 -13.45 5.39
CA ASP A 113 8.23 -13.48 6.16
C ASP A 113 7.55 -12.12 6.33
N THR A 114 8.00 -11.08 5.62
CA THR A 114 7.47 -9.72 5.74
C THR A 114 6.56 -9.37 4.58
N VAL A 115 5.37 -8.83 4.90
CA VAL A 115 4.44 -8.24 3.94
C VAL A 115 4.36 -6.73 4.17
N VAL A 116 4.52 -5.95 3.10
CA VAL A 116 4.42 -4.48 3.13
C VAL A 116 3.27 -4.00 2.26
N TYR A 117 2.28 -3.39 2.88
CA TYR A 117 1.08 -2.87 2.23
C TYR A 117 1.22 -1.38 1.94
N PHE A 118 0.92 -0.98 0.71
CA PHE A 118 0.84 0.41 0.29
C PHE A 118 -0.61 0.77 0.01
N PHE A 119 -1.18 1.68 0.77
CA PHE A 119 -2.50 2.24 0.48
C PHE A 119 -2.33 3.51 -0.35
N MET A 120 -2.91 3.53 -1.54
CA MET A 120 -2.83 4.67 -2.43
C MET A 120 -4.21 5.05 -2.99
N HIS A 121 -4.36 6.31 -3.34
CA HIS A 121 -5.51 6.75 -4.12
C HIS A 121 -5.32 6.36 -5.59
N PRO A 122 -6.40 6.02 -6.30
CA PRO A 122 -6.34 5.84 -7.75
C PRO A 122 -6.30 7.18 -8.47
N ASP A 123 -5.83 7.13 -9.70
CA ASP A 123 -5.94 8.12 -10.76
C ASP A 123 -6.39 7.41 -12.04
N TYR A 124 -6.62 8.13 -13.12
CA TYR A 124 -7.06 7.56 -14.38
C TYR A 124 -6.22 8.12 -15.52
N ASP A 125 -5.90 7.29 -16.49
CA ASP A 125 -5.25 7.74 -17.72
C ASP A 125 -6.27 8.34 -18.71
N ASP A 126 -5.75 8.84 -19.85
CA ASP A 126 -6.58 9.47 -20.89
C ASP A 126 -7.62 8.52 -21.54
N LEU A 127 -7.46 7.21 -21.33
CA LEU A 127 -8.40 6.17 -21.79
C LEU A 127 -9.36 5.71 -20.68
N GLY A 128 -9.34 6.37 -19.52
CA GLY A 128 -10.17 6.03 -18.37
C GLY A 128 -9.71 4.78 -17.61
N ARG A 129 -8.52 4.26 -17.85
CA ARG A 129 -7.98 3.10 -17.12
C ARG A 129 -7.40 3.58 -15.79
N MET A 130 -7.73 2.84 -14.74
CA MET A 130 -7.25 3.11 -13.38
C MET A 130 -5.75 2.86 -13.25
N LYS A 131 -5.07 3.73 -12.51
CA LYS A 131 -3.67 3.61 -12.10
C LYS A 131 -3.48 4.15 -10.69
N ALA A 132 -2.32 3.89 -10.08
CA ALA A 132 -1.95 4.53 -8.83
C ALA A 132 -1.69 6.03 -9.04
N LYS A 133 -2.18 6.86 -8.12
CA LYS A 133 -1.96 8.31 -8.17
C LYS A 133 -0.53 8.67 -7.81
N THR A 134 0.17 9.29 -8.74
CA THR A 134 1.54 9.78 -8.59
C THR A 134 1.63 11.29 -8.74
N ILE A 135 2.81 11.87 -8.49
CA ILE A 135 3.12 13.27 -8.76
C ILE A 135 4.33 13.35 -9.68
N GLY A 136 4.15 14.06 -10.79
CA GLY A 136 5.15 14.17 -11.85
C GLY A 136 5.04 13.04 -12.86
N LYS A 137 5.43 13.35 -14.11
CA LYS A 137 5.30 12.40 -15.23
C LYS A 137 6.39 11.32 -15.27
N MET A 138 7.42 11.43 -14.45
CA MET A 138 8.57 10.52 -14.52
C MET A 138 8.20 9.09 -14.13
N LEU A 139 7.51 8.91 -13.00
CA LEU A 139 7.03 7.60 -12.59
C LEU A 139 6.04 7.02 -13.60
N ASP A 140 5.09 7.83 -14.05
CA ASP A 140 4.07 7.40 -15.00
C ASP A 140 4.65 7.00 -16.37
N ASN A 141 5.71 7.67 -16.83
CA ASN A 141 6.27 7.44 -18.16
C ASN A 141 7.37 6.38 -18.19
N GLN A 142 8.07 6.17 -17.07
CA GLN A 142 9.24 5.29 -17.02
C GLN A 142 9.01 4.04 -16.19
N LEU A 143 8.08 4.10 -15.23
CA LEU A 143 7.79 3.01 -14.32
C LEU A 143 6.28 2.89 -14.14
N THR A 144 5.73 1.75 -14.47
CA THR A 144 4.35 1.42 -14.09
C THR A 144 4.36 0.95 -12.64
N ILE A 145 3.92 1.80 -11.70
CA ILE A 145 3.99 1.49 -10.26
C ILE A 145 3.29 0.17 -9.93
N GLU A 146 2.11 -0.08 -10.49
CA GLU A 146 1.35 -1.31 -10.27
C GLU A 146 2.11 -2.55 -10.76
N GLY A 147 3.03 -2.37 -11.71
CA GLY A 147 3.94 -3.42 -12.20
C GLY A 147 4.94 -3.90 -11.15
N MET A 148 5.27 -3.06 -10.17
CA MET A 148 6.21 -3.37 -9.09
C MET A 148 5.62 -4.27 -7.99
N PHE A 149 4.30 -4.48 -7.99
CA PHE A 149 3.60 -5.26 -6.98
C PHE A 149 3.11 -6.58 -7.55
N PRO A 150 3.36 -7.72 -6.89
CA PRO A 150 2.76 -9.01 -7.28
C PRO A 150 1.25 -9.05 -7.03
N ILE A 151 0.75 -8.27 -6.07
CA ILE A 151 -0.66 -8.17 -5.72
C ILE A 151 -1.07 -6.70 -5.80
N VAL A 152 -2.14 -6.44 -6.56
CA VAL A 152 -2.81 -5.14 -6.61
C VAL A 152 -4.30 -5.36 -6.39
N LEU A 153 -4.85 -4.80 -5.33
CA LEU A 153 -6.26 -4.91 -4.98
C LEU A 153 -6.94 -3.55 -5.05
N LEU A 154 -8.25 -3.56 -5.18
CA LEU A 154 -9.07 -2.34 -5.12
C LEU A 154 -10.02 -2.41 -3.93
N ALA A 155 -9.84 -1.49 -2.98
CA ALA A 155 -10.80 -1.29 -1.90
C ALA A 155 -12.01 -0.52 -2.42
N GLU A 156 -13.20 -1.06 -2.22
CA GLU A 156 -14.47 -0.49 -2.65
C GLU A 156 -15.52 -0.57 -1.56
N ARG A 157 -16.49 0.32 -1.66
CA ARG A 157 -17.71 0.26 -0.87
C ARG A 157 -18.88 -0.14 -1.78
N THR A 158 -19.48 -1.26 -1.46
CA THR A 158 -20.68 -1.79 -2.12
C THR A 158 -21.91 -1.62 -1.21
N ASP A 159 -23.09 -1.99 -1.69
CA ASP A 159 -24.31 -2.02 -0.87
C ASP A 159 -24.19 -3.02 0.30
N GLY A 160 -23.37 -4.08 0.14
CA GLY A 160 -23.08 -5.09 1.16
C GLY A 160 -22.00 -4.67 2.17
N GLY A 161 -21.36 -3.53 2.00
CA GLY A 161 -20.30 -3.04 2.86
C GLY A 161 -18.97 -2.78 2.15
N TYR A 162 -17.87 -2.88 2.88
CA TYR A 162 -16.54 -2.71 2.31
C TYR A 162 -15.97 -4.05 1.84
N VAL A 163 -15.37 -4.06 0.64
CA VAL A 163 -14.76 -5.23 0.03
C VAL A 163 -13.37 -4.89 -0.54
N PHE A 164 -12.57 -5.93 -0.81
CA PHE A 164 -11.43 -5.86 -1.71
C PHE A 164 -11.76 -6.61 -2.99
N ARG A 165 -11.72 -5.94 -4.15
CA ARG A 165 -11.69 -6.62 -5.45
C ARG A 165 -10.33 -7.26 -5.64
N VAL A 166 -10.35 -8.55 -6.02
CA VAL A 166 -9.17 -9.39 -6.21
C VAL A 166 -8.98 -9.81 -7.67
N SER A 167 -10.00 -9.60 -8.49
CA SER A 167 -9.97 -9.85 -9.94
C SER A 167 -10.29 -8.56 -10.69
N GLY A 168 -9.49 -8.23 -11.68
CA GLY A 168 -9.62 -7.03 -12.51
C GLY A 168 -10.06 -7.33 -13.93
N ASP A 169 -10.28 -6.27 -14.67
CA ASP A 169 -10.52 -6.24 -16.10
C ASP A 169 -9.54 -5.29 -16.79
N SER A 170 -9.74 -4.99 -18.06
CA SER A 170 -8.86 -4.08 -18.80
C SER A 170 -8.88 -2.61 -18.33
N SER A 171 -9.82 -2.25 -17.45
CA SER A 171 -9.97 -0.89 -16.90
C SER A 171 -9.30 -0.70 -15.55
N THR A 172 -8.90 -1.79 -14.87
CA THR A 172 -8.30 -1.75 -13.54
C THR A 172 -6.99 -2.54 -13.49
N PRO A 173 -5.99 -2.11 -12.70
CA PRO A 173 -4.73 -2.81 -12.53
C PRO A 173 -4.81 -3.96 -11.50
N VAL A 174 -6.01 -4.32 -11.07
CA VAL A 174 -6.22 -5.36 -10.05
C VAL A 174 -5.69 -6.70 -10.54
N LYS A 175 -4.85 -7.32 -9.73
CA LYS A 175 -4.24 -8.61 -10.02
C LYS A 175 -3.83 -9.33 -8.74
N ALA A 176 -3.85 -10.66 -8.80
CA ALA A 176 -3.28 -11.54 -7.78
C ALA A 176 -2.57 -12.72 -8.46
N PRO A 177 -1.65 -13.40 -7.78
CA PRO A 177 -1.05 -14.64 -8.29
C PRO A 177 -2.09 -15.70 -8.58
N MET A 178 -1.81 -16.52 -9.61
CA MET A 178 -2.69 -17.63 -10.01
C MET A 178 -2.90 -18.62 -8.84
N GLY A 179 -4.16 -18.93 -8.53
CA GLY A 179 -4.50 -19.88 -7.47
C GLY A 179 -4.41 -19.32 -6.05
N MET A 180 -4.17 -18.01 -5.86
CA MET A 180 -4.23 -17.39 -4.52
C MET A 180 -5.67 -17.30 -4.01
N PHE A 181 -6.61 -17.07 -4.89
CA PHE A 181 -8.05 -17.06 -4.62
C PHE A 181 -8.71 -18.13 -5.48
N ASP A 182 -9.82 -18.69 -4.99
CA ASP A 182 -10.59 -19.69 -5.72
C ASP A 182 -11.11 -19.15 -7.06
N ASP A 183 -11.29 -20.02 -8.04
CA ASP A 183 -11.79 -19.67 -9.35
C ASP A 183 -13.18 -19.00 -9.25
N GLY A 184 -13.32 -17.85 -9.91
CA GLY A 184 -14.55 -17.08 -9.91
C GLY A 184 -14.73 -16.12 -8.74
N VAL A 185 -13.82 -16.11 -7.76
CA VAL A 185 -13.83 -15.09 -6.70
C VAL A 185 -13.37 -13.75 -7.28
N THR A 186 -14.26 -12.76 -7.23
CA THR A 186 -13.99 -11.40 -7.71
C THR A 186 -13.75 -10.40 -6.59
N GLU A 187 -14.29 -10.68 -5.39
CA GLU A 187 -14.17 -9.84 -4.21
C GLU A 187 -14.08 -10.67 -2.92
N ILE A 188 -13.40 -10.12 -1.93
CA ILE A 188 -13.27 -10.70 -0.58
C ILE A 188 -13.64 -9.65 0.47
N PRO A 189 -13.94 -10.05 1.72
CA PRO A 189 -14.20 -9.10 2.79
C PRO A 189 -13.05 -8.10 2.97
N ASN A 190 -13.38 -6.86 3.28
CA ASN A 190 -12.42 -5.79 3.59
C ASN A 190 -11.81 -6.02 4.99
N ASP A 191 -10.90 -6.97 5.07
CA ASP A 191 -10.17 -7.37 6.28
C ASP A 191 -8.72 -7.64 5.92
N LEU A 192 -7.83 -6.68 6.25
CA LEU A 192 -6.42 -6.81 5.87
C LEU A 192 -5.70 -7.91 6.64
N ARG A 193 -6.12 -8.19 7.88
CA ARG A 193 -5.53 -9.28 8.67
C ARG A 193 -5.86 -10.65 8.09
N ALA A 194 -7.10 -10.83 7.62
CA ALA A 194 -7.50 -12.06 6.93
C ALA A 194 -6.80 -12.20 5.58
N LEU A 195 -6.68 -11.10 4.82
CA LEU A 195 -5.89 -11.10 3.57
C LEU A 195 -4.42 -11.43 3.83
N ASP A 196 -3.82 -10.89 4.89
CA ASP A 196 -2.43 -11.21 5.26
C ASP A 196 -2.25 -12.71 5.53
N ALA A 197 -3.20 -13.34 6.22
CA ALA A 197 -3.17 -14.79 6.45
C ALA A 197 -3.24 -15.58 5.12
N THR A 198 -4.10 -15.18 4.18
CA THR A 198 -4.17 -15.79 2.83
C THR A 198 -2.86 -15.64 2.07
N ILE A 199 -2.24 -14.46 2.12
CA ILE A 199 -0.94 -14.20 1.48
C ILE A 199 0.15 -15.10 2.06
N ARG A 200 0.20 -15.22 3.39
CA ARG A 200 1.17 -16.08 4.08
C ARG A 200 0.98 -17.55 3.75
N GLU A 201 -0.25 -18.02 3.76
CA GLU A 201 -0.58 -19.40 3.37
C GLU A 201 -0.12 -19.68 1.94
N TYR A 202 -0.42 -18.80 0.99
CA TYR A 202 -0.07 -18.96 -0.41
C TYR A 202 1.44 -19.11 -0.65
N TRP A 203 2.27 -18.34 0.04
CA TRP A 203 3.73 -18.38 -0.10
C TRP A 203 4.46 -19.19 0.97
N GLY A 204 3.74 -19.87 1.87
CA GLY A 204 4.35 -20.64 2.97
C GLY A 204 5.15 -19.79 3.95
N MET A 205 4.73 -18.53 4.14
CA MET A 205 5.38 -17.59 5.07
C MET A 205 4.98 -17.90 6.52
N ALA A 206 5.84 -17.54 7.46
CA ALA A 206 5.51 -17.65 8.89
C ALA A 206 4.29 -16.78 9.27
N PRO A 207 3.44 -17.20 10.23
CA PRO A 207 2.29 -16.43 10.67
C PRO A 207 2.70 -15.07 11.26
N LEU A 208 1.76 -14.11 11.33
CA LEU A 208 1.99 -12.77 11.87
C LEU A 208 2.56 -12.77 13.28
N VAL A 209 2.02 -13.64 14.11
CA VAL A 209 2.45 -13.81 15.51
C VAL A 209 3.08 -15.20 15.59
N GLY A 210 4.29 -15.29 16.12
CA GLY A 210 4.89 -16.59 16.45
C GLY A 210 4.08 -17.26 17.56
N ASP A 211 3.90 -18.57 17.43
CA ASP A 211 3.40 -19.42 18.51
C ASP A 211 4.33 -19.37 19.73
#